data_6c14163e442ccead749c9f0ffcdd0caa
#
_entry.id   6c14163e442ccead749c9f0ffcdd0caa
#
_cell.length_a   1.000
_cell.length_b   1.000
_cell.length_c   1.000
_cell.angle_alpha   90.00
_cell.angle_beta   90.00
_cell.angle_gamma   90.00
#
_symmetry.space_group_name_H-M   'P 1'
#
loop_
_entity.id
_entity.type
_entity.pdbx_description
1 polymer ?
#
loop_
_entity_poly.entity_id
_entity_poly.type
_entity_poly.pdbx_seq_one_letter_code
_entity_poly.pdbx_strand_id
1 'polypeptide(L)'
;DQSRGMDKFIDRFGEMPVYVEEQDLDLLNHPPVDEYTVYSNGYSYPGGNVIHGGDVLHLAGYDFQVIHTPGHTPGGVCYYVKEADVLFSGDTLFHCSVGRTDFPKSSTSDLIRSIREKLFLLPEETMVYPGHMDETTIGNEKLHNPFV
;
A
#
# COMPACT_ATOMS: atom_id res chain seq x y z
N ASP A 1 -8.57 6.00 3.02
CA ASP A 1 -8.20 6.03 4.44
C ASP A 1 -6.79 6.53 4.68
N GLN A 2 -5.82 6.12 3.88
CA GLN A 2 -4.41 6.49 4.06
C GLN A 2 -4.13 7.98 3.81
N SER A 3 -4.94 8.65 3.00
CA SER A 3 -4.79 10.08 2.72
C SER A 3 -5.35 11.02 3.80
N ARG A 4 -6.17 10.52 4.73
CA ARG A 4 -6.89 11.36 5.72
C ARG A 4 -6.00 12.12 6.70
N GLY A 5 -4.77 11.69 6.87
CA GLY A 5 -3.81 12.34 7.77
C GLY A 5 -2.88 13.34 7.10
N MET A 6 -2.89 13.41 5.77
CA MET A 6 -1.92 14.18 4.98
C MET A 6 -1.98 15.67 5.27
N ASP A 7 -3.17 16.26 5.37
CA ASP A 7 -3.34 17.69 5.69
C ASP A 7 -2.69 18.06 7.02
N LYS A 8 -3.03 17.29 8.07
CA LYS A 8 -2.50 17.53 9.41
C LYS A 8 -0.98 17.34 9.47
N PHE A 9 -0.48 16.42 8.64
CA PHE A 9 0.95 16.14 8.56
C PHE A 9 1.68 17.26 7.82
N ILE A 10 1.14 17.72 6.68
CA ILE A 10 1.67 18.85 5.91
C ILE A 10 1.63 20.14 6.72
N ASP A 11 0.51 20.42 7.42
CA ASP A 11 0.37 21.58 8.31
C ASP A 11 1.41 21.60 9.41
N ARG A 12 1.78 20.42 9.94
CA ARG A 12 2.72 20.32 11.05
C ARG A 12 4.18 20.32 10.64
N PHE A 13 4.52 19.69 9.51
CA PHE A 13 5.90 19.41 9.11
C PHE A 13 6.30 20.12 7.81
N GLY A 14 5.40 20.87 7.17
CA GLY A 14 5.61 21.52 5.88
C GLY A 14 5.38 20.61 4.69
N GLU A 15 5.56 21.16 3.50
CA GLU A 15 5.39 20.41 2.25
C GLU A 15 6.36 19.22 2.19
N MET A 16 5.81 18.04 1.90
CA MET A 16 6.54 16.80 1.71
C MET A 16 6.18 16.16 0.37
N PRO A 17 7.13 15.49 -0.30
CA PRO A 17 6.81 14.79 -1.53
C PRO A 17 5.81 13.65 -1.24
N VAL A 18 4.71 13.64 -1.98
CA VAL A 18 3.70 12.59 -1.97
C VAL A 18 3.90 11.73 -3.21
N TYR A 19 3.95 10.42 -3.03
CA TYR A 19 4.12 9.45 -4.10
C TYR A 19 2.84 8.64 -4.28
N VAL A 20 2.46 8.41 -5.53
CA VAL A 20 1.26 7.65 -5.90
C VAL A 20 1.54 6.83 -7.15
N GLU A 21 1.07 5.60 -7.18
CA GLU A 21 1.10 4.81 -8.43
C GLU A 21 0.10 5.36 -9.43
N GLU A 22 0.46 5.33 -10.73
CA GLU A 22 -0.29 5.99 -11.80
C GLU A 22 -1.78 5.62 -11.82
N GLN A 23 -2.11 4.36 -11.57
CA GLN A 23 -3.51 3.87 -11.61
C GLN A 23 -4.37 4.37 -10.44
N ASP A 24 -3.74 4.82 -9.35
CA ASP A 24 -4.43 5.40 -8.20
C ASP A 24 -4.43 6.93 -8.21
N LEU A 25 -3.79 7.57 -9.19
CA LEU A 25 -3.75 9.04 -9.29
C LEU A 25 -5.15 9.66 -9.37
N ASP A 26 -6.07 9.04 -10.12
CA ASP A 26 -7.45 9.47 -10.21
C ASP A 26 -8.20 9.31 -8.87
N LEU A 27 -7.96 8.21 -8.16
CA LEU A 27 -8.53 7.99 -6.83
C LEU A 27 -8.04 9.01 -5.80
N LEU A 28 -6.80 9.43 -5.88
CA LEU A 28 -6.22 10.45 -5.01
C LEU A 28 -6.81 11.83 -5.30
N ASN A 29 -6.95 12.19 -6.59
CA ASN A 29 -7.44 13.48 -7.03
C ASN A 29 -8.97 13.61 -6.98
N HIS A 30 -9.69 12.51 -7.26
CA HIS A 30 -11.14 12.44 -7.34
C HIS A 30 -11.65 11.21 -6.57
N PRO A 31 -11.57 11.20 -5.23
CA PRO A 31 -12.03 10.06 -4.46
C PRO A 31 -13.53 9.81 -4.70
N PRO A 32 -13.97 8.57 -4.85
CA PRO A 32 -15.38 8.25 -5.03
C PRO A 32 -16.17 8.72 -3.82
N VAL A 33 -17.32 9.34 -4.08
CA VAL A 33 -18.27 9.74 -3.03
C VAL A 33 -19.15 8.54 -2.71
N ASP A 34 -18.95 7.93 -1.57
CA ASP A 34 -19.79 6.88 -1.02
C ASP A 34 -20.35 7.28 0.36
N GLU A 35 -21.18 6.42 0.97
CA GLU A 35 -21.77 6.70 2.29
C GLU A 35 -20.71 6.96 3.37
N TYR A 36 -19.51 6.41 3.23
CA TYR A 36 -18.39 6.60 4.15
C TYR A 36 -17.64 7.91 3.90
N THR A 37 -17.53 8.34 2.64
CA THR A 37 -16.85 9.60 2.29
C THR A 37 -17.70 10.82 2.62
N VAL A 38 -19.02 10.73 2.64
CA VAL A 38 -19.91 11.82 3.12
C VAL A 38 -19.60 12.19 4.57
N TYR A 39 -19.30 11.21 5.42
CA TYR A 39 -18.91 11.45 6.82
C TYR A 39 -17.44 11.88 6.99
N SER A 40 -16.62 11.77 5.96
CA SER A 40 -15.19 12.05 6.01
C SER A 40 -14.75 13.32 5.29
N ASN A 41 -15.69 14.14 4.79
CA ASN A 41 -15.42 15.36 4.02
C ASN A 41 -14.54 15.17 2.78
N GLY A 42 -14.63 14.03 2.09
CA GLY A 42 -14.08 13.75 0.76
C GLY A 42 -12.74 14.45 0.47
N TYR A 43 -11.68 14.10 1.21
CA TYR A 43 -10.39 14.71 1.00
C TYR A 43 -9.83 14.30 -0.36
N SER A 44 -9.53 15.26 -1.22
CA SER A 44 -8.79 15.06 -2.46
C SER A 44 -7.44 15.74 -2.36
N TYR A 45 -6.40 15.11 -2.89
CA TYR A 45 -5.07 15.68 -2.99
C TYR A 45 -4.77 15.98 -4.47
N PRO A 46 -4.65 17.27 -4.87
CA PRO A 46 -4.48 17.66 -6.28
C PRO A 46 -3.03 17.57 -6.76
N GLY A 47 -2.32 16.50 -6.42
CA GLY A 47 -0.90 16.39 -6.73
C GLY A 47 -0.42 14.96 -6.62
N GLY A 48 0.88 14.79 -6.49
CA GLY A 48 1.54 13.51 -6.31
C GLY A 48 2.64 13.27 -7.33
N ASN A 49 3.74 12.68 -6.88
CA ASN A 49 4.79 12.18 -7.76
C ASN A 49 4.42 10.77 -8.19
N VAL A 50 4.24 10.57 -9.50
CA VAL A 50 3.84 9.27 -10.05
C VAL A 50 5.01 8.28 -9.94
N ILE A 51 4.71 7.10 -9.42
CA ILE A 51 5.64 5.97 -9.35
C ILE A 51 5.03 4.75 -10.03
N HIS A 52 5.89 3.79 -10.40
CA HIS A 52 5.49 2.54 -11.06
C HIS A 52 6.18 1.36 -10.38
N GLY A 53 5.58 0.17 -10.51
CA GLY A 53 6.24 -1.06 -10.11
C GLY A 53 7.61 -1.22 -10.77
N GLY A 54 8.61 -1.56 -9.99
CA GLY A 54 10.01 -1.66 -10.41
C GLY A 54 10.85 -0.41 -10.16
N ASP A 55 10.24 0.71 -9.85
CA ASP A 55 10.97 1.93 -9.46
C ASP A 55 11.71 1.73 -8.13
N VAL A 56 12.77 2.50 -7.93
CA VAL A 56 13.51 2.54 -6.67
C VAL A 56 13.51 3.99 -6.16
N LEU A 57 13.01 4.19 -4.94
CA LEU A 57 13.02 5.48 -4.27
C LEU A 57 14.18 5.51 -3.27
N HIS A 58 15.05 6.52 -3.38
CA HIS A 58 16.16 6.75 -2.44
C HIS A 58 15.71 7.71 -1.34
N LEU A 59 15.30 7.17 -0.19
CA LEU A 59 14.73 7.94 0.92
C LEU A 59 15.42 7.57 2.24
N ALA A 60 15.75 8.59 3.03
CA ALA A 60 16.32 8.43 4.37
C ALA A 60 17.57 7.50 4.42
N GLY A 61 18.36 7.46 3.34
CA GLY A 61 19.56 6.62 3.24
C GLY A 61 19.30 5.16 2.87
N TYR A 62 18.06 4.80 2.50
CA TYR A 62 17.67 3.47 2.06
C TYR A 62 17.08 3.46 0.67
N ASP A 63 17.19 2.30 0.01
CA ASP A 63 16.57 2.04 -1.28
C ASP A 63 15.23 1.32 -1.08
N PHE A 64 14.14 1.99 -1.43
CA PHE A 64 12.79 1.45 -1.39
C PHE A 64 12.41 0.95 -2.79
N GLN A 65 12.34 -0.35 -2.96
CA GLN A 65 11.89 -0.96 -4.21
C GLN A 65 10.36 -0.94 -4.24
N VAL A 66 9.80 -0.37 -5.28
CA VAL A 66 8.33 -0.31 -5.48
C VAL A 66 7.86 -1.62 -6.10
N ILE A 67 7.01 -2.35 -5.42
CA ILE A 67 6.35 -3.55 -5.91
C ILE A 67 4.88 -3.22 -6.16
N HIS A 68 4.45 -3.22 -7.42
CA HIS A 68 3.04 -3.03 -7.76
C HIS A 68 2.22 -4.25 -7.34
N THR A 69 1.25 -4.04 -6.45
CA THR A 69 0.41 -5.08 -5.83
C THR A 69 -1.07 -4.69 -5.97
N PRO A 70 -1.63 -4.70 -7.19
CA PRO A 70 -3.03 -4.36 -7.39
C PRO A 70 -3.96 -5.33 -6.67
N GLY A 71 -5.10 -4.82 -6.24
CA GLY A 71 -6.15 -5.62 -5.62
C GLY A 71 -7.00 -4.82 -4.64
N HIS A 72 -6.44 -4.30 -3.56
CA HIS A 72 -7.14 -3.37 -2.68
C HIS A 72 -7.52 -2.08 -3.45
N THR A 73 -6.54 -1.53 -4.16
CA THR A 73 -6.75 -0.53 -5.21
C THR A 73 -6.03 -0.97 -6.49
N PRO A 74 -6.36 -0.42 -7.69
CA PRO A 74 -5.65 -0.71 -8.93
C PRO A 74 -4.16 -0.34 -8.87
N GLY A 75 -3.82 0.76 -8.19
CA GLY A 75 -2.46 1.26 -8.01
C GLY A 75 -1.83 0.88 -6.66
N GLY A 76 -2.33 -0.15 -5.99
CA GLY A 76 -1.73 -0.63 -4.75
C GLY A 76 -0.26 -0.96 -4.91
N VAL A 77 0.59 -0.50 -3.98
CA VAL A 77 2.03 -0.78 -3.96
C VAL A 77 2.50 -1.21 -2.58
N CYS A 78 3.54 -2.03 -2.57
CA CYS A 78 4.34 -2.32 -1.39
C CYS A 78 5.75 -1.77 -1.61
N TYR A 79 6.44 -1.44 -0.51
CA TYR A 79 7.82 -0.97 -0.55
C TYR A 79 8.73 -1.99 0.15
N TYR A 80 9.69 -2.51 -0.59
CA TYR A 80 10.66 -3.46 -0.06
C TYR A 80 12.03 -2.81 0.12
N VAL A 81 12.57 -2.90 1.33
CA VAL A 81 13.92 -2.44 1.69
C VAL A 81 14.79 -3.66 1.92
N LYS A 82 15.51 -4.07 0.88
CA LYS A 82 16.30 -5.32 0.87
C LYS A 82 17.37 -5.34 1.93
N GLU A 83 18.09 -4.23 2.14
CA GLU A 83 19.20 -4.14 3.11
C GLU A 83 18.74 -4.32 4.55
N ALA A 84 17.46 -4.02 4.83
CA ALA A 84 16.87 -4.12 6.16
C ALA A 84 15.97 -5.36 6.33
N ASP A 85 15.77 -6.16 5.27
CA ASP A 85 14.79 -7.26 5.24
C ASP A 85 13.39 -6.84 5.68
N VAL A 86 12.91 -5.71 5.16
CA VAL A 86 11.64 -5.09 5.56
C VAL A 86 10.75 -4.84 4.36
N LEU A 87 9.45 -5.16 4.51
CA LEU A 87 8.39 -4.86 3.56
C LEU A 87 7.32 -3.99 4.23
N PHE A 88 7.04 -2.84 3.65
CA PHE A 88 5.87 -2.03 3.98
C PHE A 88 4.75 -2.41 3.02
N SER A 89 3.73 -3.10 3.52
CA SER A 89 2.71 -3.73 2.68
C SER A 89 1.44 -2.89 2.51
N GLY A 90 1.33 -1.73 3.18
CA GLY A 90 0.12 -0.91 3.12
C GLY A 90 -1.13 -1.73 3.43
N ASP A 91 -2.13 -1.63 2.57
CA ASP A 91 -3.37 -2.40 2.68
C ASP A 91 -3.41 -3.62 1.74
N THR A 92 -2.25 -4.27 1.52
CA THR A 92 -2.15 -5.48 0.70
C THR A 92 -2.13 -6.74 1.57
N LEU A 93 -1.12 -6.88 2.43
CA LEU A 93 -0.91 -8.07 3.27
C LEU A 93 -0.88 -7.68 4.75
N PHE A 94 -1.72 -8.33 5.56
CA PHE A 94 -1.80 -8.16 7.01
C PHE A 94 -1.44 -9.44 7.74
N HIS A 95 -1.28 -9.35 9.06
CA HIS A 95 -1.12 -10.53 9.91
C HIS A 95 -2.35 -11.44 9.83
N CYS A 96 -2.18 -12.62 9.23
CA CYS A 96 -3.26 -13.60 8.98
C CYS A 96 -4.48 -13.01 8.26
N SER A 97 -4.27 -11.96 7.44
CA SER A 97 -5.35 -11.30 6.71
C SER A 97 -4.82 -10.61 5.45
N VAL A 98 -5.72 -10.02 4.69
CA VAL A 98 -5.42 -9.25 3.48
C VAL A 98 -6.29 -8.00 3.43
N GLY A 99 -5.90 -7.03 2.59
CA GLY A 99 -6.69 -5.83 2.36
C GLY A 99 -8.08 -6.16 1.84
N ARG A 100 -9.06 -5.35 2.23
CA ARG A 100 -10.44 -5.51 1.76
C ARG A 100 -10.54 -5.22 0.26
N THR A 101 -11.46 -5.92 -0.40
CA THR A 101 -11.68 -5.84 -1.85
C THR A 101 -13.14 -5.60 -2.21
N ASP A 102 -13.88 -4.95 -1.34
CA ASP A 102 -15.31 -4.62 -1.52
C ASP A 102 -15.55 -3.20 -2.06
N PHE A 103 -14.51 -2.51 -2.48
CA PHE A 103 -14.61 -1.23 -3.19
C PHE A 103 -14.85 -1.44 -4.69
N PRO A 104 -15.46 -0.47 -5.40
CA PRO A 104 -15.81 -0.61 -6.83
C PRO A 104 -14.64 -0.94 -7.77
N LYS A 105 -13.43 -0.46 -7.45
CA LYS A 105 -12.21 -0.70 -8.25
C LYS A 105 -11.30 -1.79 -7.67
N SER A 106 -11.73 -2.47 -6.60
CA SER A 106 -10.96 -3.54 -5.97
C SER A 106 -11.12 -4.87 -6.72
N SER A 107 -10.13 -5.76 -6.57
CA SER A 107 -10.13 -7.10 -7.17
C SER A 107 -9.48 -8.11 -6.23
N THR A 108 -10.28 -9.02 -5.71
CA THR A 108 -9.80 -10.11 -4.84
C THR A 108 -8.80 -11.01 -5.55
N SER A 109 -9.06 -11.36 -6.82
CA SER A 109 -8.17 -12.22 -7.60
C SER A 109 -6.81 -11.58 -7.86
N ASP A 110 -6.79 -10.27 -8.11
CA ASP A 110 -5.54 -9.55 -8.32
C ASP A 110 -4.76 -9.40 -7.01
N LEU A 111 -5.45 -9.18 -5.89
CA LEU A 111 -4.82 -9.11 -4.57
C LEU A 111 -4.11 -10.43 -4.22
N ILE A 112 -4.81 -11.55 -4.35
CA ILE A 112 -4.25 -12.89 -4.09
C ILE A 112 -3.06 -13.16 -5.02
N ARG A 113 -3.19 -12.85 -6.30
CA ARG A 113 -2.11 -13.00 -7.29
C ARG A 113 -0.90 -12.14 -6.90
N SER A 114 -1.12 -10.88 -6.55
CA SER A 114 -0.05 -9.97 -6.13
C SER A 114 0.74 -10.53 -4.93
N ILE A 115 0.04 -11.07 -3.93
CA ILE A 115 0.68 -11.64 -2.76
C ILE A 115 1.47 -12.91 -3.12
N ARG A 116 0.84 -13.85 -3.82
CA ARG A 116 1.45 -15.15 -4.15
C ARG A 116 2.62 -15.03 -5.12
N GLU A 117 2.46 -14.23 -6.17
CA GLU A 117 3.42 -14.18 -7.28
C GLU A 117 4.53 -13.15 -7.07
N LYS A 118 4.36 -12.21 -6.13
CA LYS A 118 5.34 -11.15 -5.86
C LYS A 118 5.84 -11.17 -4.42
N LEU A 119 4.96 -11.03 -3.42
CA LEU A 119 5.38 -10.90 -2.03
C LEU A 119 5.94 -12.21 -1.47
N PHE A 120 5.33 -13.35 -1.80
CA PHE A 120 5.79 -14.66 -1.36
C PHE A 120 7.07 -15.15 -2.02
N LEU A 121 7.61 -14.41 -2.99
CA LEU A 121 8.95 -14.63 -3.54
C LEU A 121 10.06 -13.97 -2.70
N LEU A 122 9.70 -13.07 -1.79
CA LEU A 122 10.64 -12.46 -0.87
C LEU A 122 11.14 -13.47 0.16
N PRO A 123 12.32 -13.24 0.78
CA PRO A 123 12.84 -14.09 1.84
C PRO A 123 11.82 -14.27 2.98
N GLU A 124 11.75 -15.46 3.57
CA GLU A 124 10.76 -15.79 4.60
C GLU A 124 10.96 -14.99 5.90
N GLU A 125 12.19 -14.58 6.19
CA GLU A 125 12.57 -13.73 7.31
C GLU A 125 12.18 -12.26 7.14
N THR A 126 11.72 -11.84 5.95
CA THR A 126 11.33 -10.45 5.70
C THR A 126 10.22 -10.03 6.64
N MET A 127 10.48 -9.00 7.43
CA MET A 127 9.50 -8.37 8.32
C MET A 127 8.49 -7.59 7.51
N VAL A 128 7.21 -7.80 7.78
CA VAL A 128 6.10 -7.10 7.13
C VAL A 128 5.47 -6.10 8.08
N TYR A 129 5.50 -4.84 7.69
CA TYR A 129 4.83 -3.74 8.39
C TYR A 129 3.62 -3.30 7.58
N PRO A 130 2.41 -3.73 7.98
CA PRO A 130 1.19 -3.39 7.27
C PRO A 130 0.66 -1.99 7.64
N GLY A 131 -0.31 -1.49 6.87
CA GLY A 131 -1.03 -0.27 7.18
C GLY A 131 -1.96 -0.38 8.38
N HIS A 132 -2.40 -1.60 8.69
CA HIS A 132 -3.27 -1.95 9.80
C HIS A 132 -2.81 -3.26 10.45
N MET A 133 -3.20 -3.48 11.71
CA MET A 133 -2.86 -4.68 12.50
C MET A 133 -1.37 -4.73 12.89
N ASP A 134 -0.95 -5.86 13.45
CA ASP A 134 0.41 -6.08 13.92
C ASP A 134 1.36 -6.45 12.78
N GLU A 135 2.65 -6.28 13.04
CA GLU A 135 3.69 -6.78 12.15
C GLU A 135 3.67 -8.31 12.05
N THR A 136 4.19 -8.82 10.94
CA THR A 136 4.33 -10.25 10.68
C THR A 136 5.59 -10.52 9.84
N THR A 137 5.73 -11.74 9.32
CA THR A 137 6.79 -12.12 8.39
C THR A 137 6.22 -12.78 7.14
N ILE A 138 6.94 -12.73 6.05
CA ILE A 138 6.55 -13.45 4.82
C ILE A 138 6.39 -14.94 5.09
N GLY A 139 7.29 -15.55 5.87
CA GLY A 139 7.21 -16.97 6.22
C GLY A 139 5.97 -17.31 7.03
N ASN A 140 5.58 -16.46 7.99
CA ASN A 140 4.35 -16.67 8.76
C ASN A 140 3.12 -16.64 7.86
N GLU A 141 3.04 -15.66 6.97
CA GLU A 141 1.88 -15.50 6.09
C GLU A 141 1.76 -16.63 5.05
N LYS A 142 2.89 -17.13 4.53
CA LYS A 142 2.90 -18.31 3.65
C LYS A 142 2.27 -19.55 4.31
N LEU A 143 2.47 -19.71 5.61
CA LEU A 143 2.04 -20.90 6.36
C LEU A 143 0.64 -20.77 6.97
N HIS A 144 0.27 -19.57 7.38
CA HIS A 144 -0.88 -19.38 8.28
C HIS A 144 -1.95 -18.42 7.75
N ASN A 145 -1.69 -17.68 6.67
CA ASN A 145 -2.70 -16.75 6.14
C ASN A 145 -3.83 -17.54 5.44
N PRO A 146 -5.06 -17.46 5.93
CA PRO A 146 -6.17 -18.26 5.38
C PRO A 146 -6.73 -17.73 4.06
N PHE A 147 -6.30 -16.54 3.62
CA PHE A 147 -6.82 -15.89 2.41
C PHE A 147 -5.95 -16.12 1.17
N VAL A 148 -4.73 -16.60 1.33
CA VAL A 148 -3.75 -16.75 0.24
C VAL A 148 -3.07 -18.11 0.23
#